data_121934f0cb18faf95d730ee0181eacd9
#
_entry.id   121934f0cb18faf95d730ee0181eacd9
#
_cell.length_a   1.000
_cell.length_b   1.000
_cell.length_c   1.000
_cell.angle_alpha   90.00
_cell.angle_beta   90.00
_cell.angle_gamma   90.00
#
_symmetry.space_group_name_H-M   'P 1'
#
loop_
_entity.id
_entity.type
_entity.pdbx_description
1 polymer ?
#
loop_
_entity_poly.entity_id
_entity_poly.type
_entity_poly.pdbx_seq_one_letter_code
_entity_poly.pdbx_strand_id
1 'polypeptide(L)'
;MLLDELSERVARELDGRGLLGAAPDARVAAAPDARTVRYYTTLGLIDRPRIEGRQARYGERHLLQLLAIKALQAFELPLAQIQQRLYGRSDAELKELVESFAAREKGAEESVLPALRLREIALGPGVRLIVEEGWRPRDPAALESRIRAALAALGGER
;
A
#
# COMPACT_ATOMS: atom_id res chain seq x y z
N MET A 1 1.02 17.53 -21.57
CA MET A 1 -0.32 17.57 -20.93
C MET A 1 -0.42 18.80 -20.06
N LEU A 2 -1.58 19.40 -19.96
CA LEU A 2 -1.93 20.36 -18.91
C LEU A 2 -2.18 19.64 -17.59
N LEU A 3 -2.33 20.39 -16.50
CA LEU A 3 -2.53 19.82 -15.16
C LEU A 3 -3.83 19.02 -15.03
N ASP A 4 -4.91 19.55 -15.59
CA ASP A 4 -6.22 18.86 -15.54
C ASP A 4 -6.20 17.57 -16.37
N GLU A 5 -5.60 17.59 -17.56
CA GLU A 5 -5.38 16.40 -18.40
C GLU A 5 -4.54 15.34 -17.68
N LEU A 6 -3.53 15.77 -16.91
CA LEU A 6 -2.71 14.86 -16.09
C LEU A 6 -3.56 14.21 -14.99
N SER A 7 -4.35 14.99 -14.25
CA SER A 7 -5.21 14.48 -13.17
C SER A 7 -6.24 13.49 -13.70
N GLU A 8 -6.89 13.80 -14.83
CA GLU A 8 -7.83 12.88 -15.47
C GLU A 8 -7.15 11.59 -15.95
N ARG A 9 -5.94 11.70 -16.50
CA ARG A 9 -5.19 10.53 -16.94
C ARG A 9 -4.76 9.66 -15.77
N VAL A 10 -4.31 10.26 -14.67
CA VAL A 10 -4.00 9.53 -13.43
C VAL A 10 -5.23 8.79 -12.93
N ALA A 11 -6.40 9.44 -12.90
CA ALA A 11 -7.66 8.80 -12.48
C ALA A 11 -7.98 7.56 -13.31
N ARG A 12 -7.93 7.66 -14.64
CA ARG A 12 -8.19 6.54 -15.55
C ARG A 12 -7.20 5.39 -15.38
N GLU A 13 -5.91 5.72 -15.21
CA GLU A 13 -4.87 4.71 -15.04
C GLU A 13 -4.97 4.00 -13.68
N LEU A 14 -5.35 4.69 -12.62
CA LEU A 14 -5.60 4.10 -11.31
C LEU A 14 -6.82 3.18 -11.34
N ASP A 15 -7.92 3.62 -11.99
CA ASP A 15 -9.13 2.83 -12.14
C ASP A 15 -8.87 1.54 -12.94
N GLY A 16 -8.23 1.66 -14.10
CA GLY A 16 -7.88 0.52 -14.95
C GLY A 16 -6.92 -0.51 -14.30
N ARG A 17 -6.21 -0.11 -13.26
CA ARG A 17 -5.32 -0.98 -12.50
C ARG A 17 -5.91 -1.50 -11.18
N GLY A 18 -7.14 -1.10 -10.84
CA GLY A 18 -7.76 -1.45 -9.56
C GLY A 18 -7.13 -0.74 -8.36
N LEU A 19 -6.37 0.33 -8.56
CA LEU A 19 -5.70 1.09 -7.50
C LEU A 19 -6.57 2.21 -6.90
N LEU A 20 -7.78 2.42 -7.45
CA LEU A 20 -8.81 3.27 -6.85
C LEU A 20 -9.62 2.45 -5.84
N GLY A 21 -9.71 2.92 -4.62
CA GLY A 21 -10.52 2.25 -3.58
C GLY A 21 -9.76 1.26 -2.69
N ALA A 22 -8.53 0.90 -3.02
CA ALA A 22 -7.69 0.05 -2.18
C ALA A 22 -7.24 0.71 -0.88
N ALA A 23 -7.37 2.04 -0.77
CA ALA A 23 -6.95 2.77 0.41
C ALA A 23 -8.09 2.91 1.44
N PRO A 24 -7.80 2.77 2.75
CA PRO A 24 -8.78 2.90 3.83
C PRO A 24 -9.36 4.32 3.97
N ASP A 25 -8.70 5.33 3.42
CA ASP A 25 -9.15 6.73 3.42
C ASP A 25 -9.60 7.14 2.00
N ALA A 26 -10.85 7.60 1.88
CA ALA A 26 -11.42 8.10 0.61
C ALA A 26 -10.59 9.23 -0.04
N ARG A 27 -9.84 10.02 0.74
CA ARG A 27 -8.93 11.06 0.22
C ARG A 27 -7.72 10.44 -0.47
N VAL A 28 -7.26 9.31 0.02
CA VAL A 28 -6.15 8.56 -0.58
C VAL A 28 -6.66 7.77 -1.79
N ALA A 29 -7.89 7.28 -1.77
CA ALA A 29 -8.52 6.57 -2.88
C ALA A 29 -8.79 7.46 -4.11
N ALA A 30 -8.93 8.78 -3.94
CA ALA A 30 -9.19 9.69 -5.04
C ALA A 30 -7.93 10.02 -5.86
N ALA A 31 -8.11 10.30 -7.15
CA ALA A 31 -7.05 10.85 -7.98
C ALA A 31 -6.61 12.24 -7.45
N PRO A 32 -5.32 12.58 -7.53
CA PRO A 32 -4.83 13.85 -7.02
C PRO A 32 -5.37 15.02 -7.83
N ASP A 33 -5.94 15.99 -7.13
CA ASP A 33 -6.37 17.26 -7.71
C ASP A 33 -5.18 18.19 -8.02
N ALA A 34 -5.46 19.30 -8.69
CA ALA A 34 -4.45 20.29 -9.07
C ALA A 34 -3.68 20.85 -7.86
N ARG A 35 -4.32 20.99 -6.69
CA ARG A 35 -3.69 21.46 -5.46
C ARG A 35 -2.70 20.41 -4.93
N THR A 36 -3.12 19.17 -4.91
CA THR A 36 -2.30 18.03 -4.46
C THR A 36 -1.07 17.84 -5.35
N VAL A 37 -1.23 17.95 -6.67
CA VAL A 37 -0.10 17.85 -7.61
C VAL A 37 0.93 18.96 -7.37
N ARG A 38 0.48 20.22 -7.17
CA ARG A 38 1.39 21.32 -6.83
C ARG A 38 2.09 21.11 -5.50
N TYR A 39 1.36 20.61 -4.50
CA TYR A 39 1.92 20.29 -3.20
C TYR A 39 3.00 19.20 -3.30
N TYR A 40 2.78 18.14 -4.05
CA TYR A 40 3.78 17.09 -4.30
C TYR A 40 5.01 17.62 -5.05
N THR A 41 4.81 18.54 -5.99
CA THR A 41 5.93 19.23 -6.64
C THR A 41 6.76 20.04 -5.65
N THR A 42 6.11 20.75 -4.72
CA THR A 42 6.79 21.54 -3.68
C THR A 42 7.58 20.65 -2.72
N LEU A 43 7.07 19.46 -2.40
CA LEU A 43 7.75 18.47 -1.57
C LEU A 43 8.87 17.70 -2.31
N GLY A 44 9.01 17.88 -3.63
CA GLY A 44 9.96 17.12 -4.44
C GLY A 44 9.59 15.63 -4.60
N LEU A 45 8.30 15.29 -4.42
CA LEU A 45 7.76 13.96 -4.70
C LEU A 45 7.59 13.71 -6.19
N ILE A 46 7.30 14.77 -6.94
CA ILE A 46 7.24 14.77 -8.40
C ILE A 46 8.14 15.86 -8.95
N ASP A 47 8.64 15.66 -10.15
CA ASP A 47 9.50 16.61 -10.85
C ASP A 47 8.75 17.93 -11.13
N ARG A 48 9.51 18.98 -11.36
CA ARG A 48 8.94 20.26 -11.79
C ARG A 48 8.46 20.16 -13.24
N PRO A 49 7.25 20.66 -13.56
CA PRO A 49 6.78 20.69 -14.93
C PRO A 49 7.63 21.63 -15.78
N ARG A 50 7.68 21.37 -17.08
CA ARG A 50 8.26 22.32 -18.02
C ARG A 50 7.32 23.52 -18.19
N ILE A 51 7.89 24.71 -18.26
CA ILE A 51 7.11 25.92 -18.54
C ILE A 51 7.21 26.25 -20.02
N GLU A 52 6.09 26.20 -20.70
CA GLU A 52 5.97 26.56 -22.12
C GLU A 52 5.05 27.79 -22.21
N GLY A 53 5.64 28.94 -22.50
CA GLY A 53 4.96 30.22 -22.40
C GLY A 53 4.58 30.54 -20.94
N ARG A 54 3.29 30.59 -20.66
CA ARG A 54 2.75 30.80 -19.29
C ARG A 54 2.10 29.55 -18.69
N GLN A 55 2.26 28.39 -19.34
CA GLN A 55 1.58 27.15 -18.96
C GLN A 55 2.59 26.11 -18.47
N ALA A 56 2.24 25.44 -17.38
CA ALA A 56 2.96 24.25 -16.90
C ALA A 56 2.60 23.03 -17.75
N ARG A 57 3.61 22.36 -18.28
CA ARG A 57 3.49 21.14 -19.09
C ARG A 57 4.04 19.95 -18.33
N TYR A 58 3.22 18.92 -18.23
CA TYR A 58 3.54 17.65 -17.57
C TYR A 58 3.78 16.57 -18.65
N GLY A 59 4.71 15.68 -18.39
CA GLY A 59 5.05 14.54 -19.27
C GLY A 59 4.68 13.21 -18.63
N GLU A 60 5.05 12.11 -19.32
CA GLU A 60 4.82 10.73 -18.88
C GLU A 60 5.46 10.43 -17.52
N ARG A 61 6.66 10.98 -17.26
CA ARG A 61 7.34 10.82 -15.97
C ARG A 61 6.49 11.31 -14.79
N HIS A 62 5.83 12.46 -14.94
CA HIS A 62 4.93 12.99 -13.90
C HIS A 62 3.74 12.05 -13.64
N LEU A 63 3.20 11.45 -14.71
CA LEU A 63 2.16 10.43 -14.59
C LEU A 63 2.64 9.23 -13.78
N LEU A 64 3.81 8.67 -14.13
CA LEU A 64 4.40 7.53 -13.42
C LEU A 64 4.70 7.85 -11.95
N GLN A 65 5.22 9.04 -11.66
CA GLN A 65 5.46 9.49 -10.29
C GLN A 65 4.16 9.57 -9.49
N LEU A 66 3.09 10.14 -10.04
CA LEU A 66 1.79 10.22 -9.37
C LEU A 66 1.16 8.84 -9.14
N LEU A 67 1.24 7.95 -10.12
CA LEU A 67 0.76 6.56 -9.97
C LEU A 67 1.53 5.83 -8.87
N ALA A 68 2.87 5.97 -8.84
CA ALA A 68 3.72 5.37 -7.82
C ALA A 68 3.43 5.93 -6.41
N ILE A 69 3.21 7.24 -6.28
CA ILE A 69 2.80 7.86 -5.01
C ILE A 69 1.48 7.24 -4.52
N LYS A 70 0.49 7.14 -5.39
CA LYS A 70 -0.83 6.59 -5.03
C LYS A 70 -0.75 5.12 -4.66
N ALA A 71 0.01 4.33 -5.41
CA ALA A 71 0.26 2.93 -5.08
C ALA A 71 0.92 2.77 -3.70
N LEU A 72 1.92 3.59 -3.36
CA LEU A 72 2.58 3.54 -2.06
C LEU A 72 1.69 4.07 -0.91
N GLN A 73 0.81 5.05 -1.18
CA GLN A 73 -0.16 5.54 -0.20
C GLN A 73 -1.23 4.50 0.16
N ALA A 74 -1.61 3.62 -0.76
CA ALA A 74 -2.52 2.51 -0.48
C ALA A 74 -1.96 1.55 0.60
N PHE A 75 -0.64 1.53 0.80
CA PHE A 75 0.04 0.79 1.87
C PHE A 75 0.37 1.66 3.11
N GLU A 76 -0.36 2.76 3.29
CA GLU A 76 -0.24 3.66 4.45
C GLU A 76 1.18 4.23 4.68
N LEU A 77 2.03 4.28 3.62
CA LEU A 77 3.36 4.85 3.76
C LEU A 77 3.30 6.38 3.91
N PRO A 78 3.99 6.95 4.89
CA PRO A 78 4.13 8.40 5.03
C PRO A 78 4.83 9.03 3.83
N LEU A 79 4.45 10.25 3.45
CA LEU A 79 5.01 10.96 2.29
C LEU A 79 6.54 11.07 2.31
N ALA A 80 7.16 11.22 3.49
CA ALA A 80 8.61 11.24 3.63
C ALA A 80 9.28 9.92 3.20
N GLN A 81 8.67 8.79 3.52
CA GLN A 81 9.16 7.48 3.08
C GLN A 81 8.90 7.25 1.59
N ILE A 82 7.76 7.74 1.07
CA ILE A 82 7.46 7.70 -0.36
C ILE A 82 8.52 8.49 -1.13
N GLN A 83 8.86 9.70 -0.67
CA GLN A 83 9.90 10.52 -1.28
C GLN A 83 11.24 9.79 -1.38
N GLN A 84 11.69 9.17 -0.29
CA GLN A 84 12.93 8.40 -0.26
C GLN A 84 12.91 7.22 -1.25
N ARG A 85 11.77 6.56 -1.39
CA ARG A 85 11.61 5.41 -2.30
C ARG A 85 11.56 5.81 -3.78
N LEU A 86 11.07 7.01 -4.08
CA LEU A 86 10.96 7.50 -5.46
C LEU A 86 12.21 8.27 -5.91
N TYR A 87 13.01 8.74 -4.97
CA TYR A 87 14.21 9.53 -5.27
C TYR A 87 15.17 8.78 -6.18
N GLY A 88 15.58 9.44 -7.28
CA GLY A 88 16.55 8.90 -8.23
C GLY A 88 16.05 7.77 -9.14
N ARG A 89 14.79 7.33 -9.04
CA ARG A 89 14.28 6.26 -9.90
C ARG A 89 14.08 6.71 -11.33
N SER A 90 14.45 5.82 -12.24
CA SER A 90 14.16 5.94 -13.67
C SER A 90 12.68 5.70 -13.98
N ASP A 91 12.22 6.09 -15.17
CA ASP A 91 10.86 5.84 -15.62
C ASP A 91 10.53 4.34 -15.69
N ALA A 92 11.51 3.51 -16.06
CA ALA A 92 11.35 2.06 -16.09
C ALA A 92 11.10 1.47 -14.68
N GLU A 93 11.88 1.92 -13.68
CA GLU A 93 11.72 1.48 -12.29
C GLU A 93 10.41 1.98 -11.66
N LEU A 94 9.96 3.20 -12.02
CA LEU A 94 8.66 3.71 -11.59
C LEU A 94 7.51 2.88 -12.18
N LYS A 95 7.62 2.52 -13.46
CA LYS A 95 6.64 1.68 -14.14
C LYS A 95 6.57 0.29 -13.52
N GLU A 96 7.72 -0.36 -13.31
CA GLU A 96 7.80 -1.66 -12.65
C GLU A 96 7.18 -1.63 -11.25
N LEU A 97 7.46 -0.58 -10.48
CA LEU A 97 6.87 -0.38 -9.16
C LEU A 97 5.34 -0.31 -9.24
N VAL A 98 4.79 0.52 -10.12
CA VAL A 98 3.32 0.64 -10.31
C VAL A 98 2.70 -0.70 -10.74
N GLU A 99 3.33 -1.42 -11.67
CA GLU A 99 2.84 -2.71 -12.17
C GLU A 99 2.88 -3.79 -11.08
N SER A 100 3.91 -3.80 -10.24
CA SER A 100 4.03 -4.74 -9.12
C SER A 100 2.91 -4.54 -8.09
N PHE A 101 2.52 -3.32 -7.83
CA PHE A 101 1.38 -3.02 -6.94
C PHE A 101 0.04 -3.39 -7.58
N ALA A 102 -0.17 -3.07 -8.86
CA ALA A 102 -1.38 -3.43 -9.58
C ALA A 102 -1.57 -4.97 -9.66
N ALA A 103 -0.49 -5.72 -9.82
CA ALA A 103 -0.53 -7.18 -9.81
C ALA A 103 -0.90 -7.74 -8.42
N ARG A 104 -0.43 -7.10 -7.35
CA ARG A 104 -0.78 -7.50 -5.97
C ARG A 104 -2.24 -7.21 -5.64
N GLU A 105 -2.79 -6.07 -6.06
CA GLU A 105 -4.20 -5.75 -5.89
C GLU A 105 -5.09 -6.75 -6.66
N LYS A 106 -4.79 -7.00 -7.93
CA LYS A 106 -5.52 -8.03 -8.71
C LYS A 106 -5.38 -9.42 -8.11
N GLY A 107 -4.20 -9.80 -7.63
CA GLY A 107 -4.00 -11.07 -6.94
C GLY A 107 -4.70 -11.13 -5.58
N ALA A 108 -4.95 -10.01 -4.92
CA ALA A 108 -5.76 -9.93 -3.71
C ALA A 108 -7.26 -10.04 -4.01
N GLU A 109 -7.73 -9.53 -5.15
CA GLU A 109 -9.12 -9.72 -5.63
C GLU A 109 -9.36 -11.15 -6.15
N GLU A 110 -8.38 -11.76 -6.85
CA GLU A 110 -8.44 -13.17 -7.28
C GLU A 110 -8.14 -14.16 -6.15
N SER A 111 -7.37 -13.74 -5.16
CA SER A 111 -7.22 -14.45 -3.91
C SER A 111 -8.45 -14.12 -3.04
N VAL A 112 -9.59 -14.65 -3.43
CA VAL A 112 -10.54 -15.16 -2.45
C VAL A 112 -9.76 -16.25 -1.73
N LEU A 113 -8.90 -15.87 -0.79
CA LEU A 113 -8.42 -16.81 0.22
C LEU A 113 -9.67 -17.51 0.71
N PRO A 114 -9.74 -18.84 0.65
CA PRO A 114 -10.87 -19.55 1.24
C PRO A 114 -10.98 -18.96 2.64
N ALA A 115 -12.15 -18.41 2.97
CA ALA A 115 -12.35 -17.67 4.20
C ALA A 115 -11.69 -18.48 5.32
N LEU A 116 -10.54 -18.00 5.80
CA LEU A 116 -9.78 -18.68 6.85
C LEU A 116 -10.73 -18.73 8.03
N ARG A 117 -11.40 -19.85 8.21
CA ARG A 117 -12.22 -20.08 9.39
C ARG A 117 -11.26 -20.23 10.53
N LEU A 118 -11.24 -19.22 11.37
CA LEU A 118 -10.41 -19.20 12.56
C LEU A 118 -11.24 -19.74 13.73
N ARG A 119 -10.64 -20.61 14.51
CA ARG A 119 -11.19 -21.08 15.78
C ARG A 119 -10.42 -20.42 16.92
N GLU A 120 -11.15 -19.78 17.79
CA GLU A 120 -10.62 -19.19 19.01
C GLU A 120 -10.71 -20.20 20.15
N ILE A 121 -9.63 -20.41 20.86
CA ILE A 121 -9.52 -21.27 22.03
C ILE A 121 -9.10 -20.40 23.20
N ALA A 122 -9.97 -20.27 24.22
CA ALA A 122 -9.60 -19.57 25.45
C ALA A 122 -8.65 -20.45 26.27
N LEU A 123 -7.47 -19.94 26.58
CA LEU A 123 -6.46 -20.62 27.42
C LEU A 123 -6.55 -20.18 28.89
N GLY A 124 -7.24 -19.05 29.15
CA GLY A 124 -7.44 -18.50 30.48
C GLY A 124 -7.96 -17.06 30.44
N PRO A 125 -8.15 -16.38 31.56
CA PRO A 125 -8.58 -14.99 31.61
C PRO A 125 -7.58 -14.11 30.85
N GLY A 126 -8.07 -13.45 29.76
CA GLY A 126 -7.25 -12.54 28.94
C GLY A 126 -6.29 -13.21 27.94
N VAL A 127 -6.27 -14.56 27.84
CA VAL A 127 -5.37 -15.28 26.92
C VAL A 127 -6.20 -16.14 25.96
N ARG A 128 -6.01 -15.92 24.67
CA ARG A 128 -6.70 -16.63 23.60
C ARG A 128 -5.71 -17.13 22.56
N LEU A 129 -5.92 -18.32 22.07
CA LEU A 129 -5.20 -18.90 20.95
C LEU A 129 -6.12 -18.89 19.72
N ILE A 130 -5.65 -18.31 18.63
CA ILE A 130 -6.36 -18.31 17.36
C ILE A 130 -5.68 -19.30 16.44
N VAL A 131 -6.42 -20.27 15.91
CA VAL A 131 -5.92 -21.29 15.00
C VAL A 131 -6.84 -21.42 13.79
N GLU A 132 -6.28 -21.83 12.66
CA GLU A 132 -7.08 -22.16 11.47
C GLU A 132 -7.98 -23.37 11.73
N GLU A 133 -9.23 -23.33 11.26
CA GLU A 133 -10.14 -24.47 11.35
C GLU A 133 -9.54 -25.65 10.58
N GLY A 134 -9.39 -26.80 11.27
CA GLY A 134 -8.74 -27.99 10.71
C GLY A 134 -7.23 -28.06 10.92
N TRP A 135 -6.57 -27.00 11.36
CA TRP A 135 -5.15 -27.07 11.71
C TRP A 135 -4.89 -28.07 12.85
N ARG A 136 -3.83 -28.85 12.69
CA ARG A 136 -3.33 -29.80 13.69
C ARG A 136 -1.82 -29.59 13.88
N PRO A 137 -1.31 -29.53 15.11
CA PRO A 137 0.13 -29.46 15.34
C PRO A 137 0.80 -30.75 14.87
N ARG A 138 1.91 -30.63 14.18
CA ARG A 138 2.74 -31.78 13.81
C ARG A 138 3.39 -32.44 15.03
N ASP A 139 3.72 -31.62 16.02
CA ASP A 139 4.27 -32.04 17.31
C ASP A 139 3.51 -31.27 18.44
N PRO A 140 2.52 -31.91 19.07
CA PRO A 140 1.75 -31.32 20.15
C PRO A 140 2.59 -30.96 21.37
N ALA A 141 3.62 -31.77 21.72
CA ALA A 141 4.45 -31.54 22.88
C ALA A 141 5.36 -30.33 22.69
N ALA A 142 5.97 -30.17 21.50
CA ALA A 142 6.75 -29.01 21.17
C ALA A 142 5.91 -27.72 21.14
N LEU A 143 4.66 -27.80 20.67
CA LEU A 143 3.72 -26.67 20.68
C LEU A 143 3.38 -26.26 22.11
N GLU A 144 3.02 -27.23 22.95
CA GLU A 144 2.72 -26.98 24.38
C GLU A 144 3.89 -26.31 25.10
N SER A 145 5.10 -26.78 24.86
CA SER A 145 6.33 -26.18 25.42
C SER A 145 6.51 -24.72 24.98
N ARG A 146 6.29 -24.42 23.70
CA ARG A 146 6.36 -23.04 23.16
C ARG A 146 5.30 -22.14 23.74
N ILE A 147 4.07 -22.60 23.86
CA ILE A 147 2.98 -21.82 24.49
C ILE A 147 3.31 -21.53 25.95
N ARG A 148 3.79 -22.52 26.70
CA ARG A 148 4.19 -22.35 28.10
C ARG A 148 5.33 -21.36 28.26
N ALA A 149 6.34 -21.42 27.39
CA ALA A 149 7.44 -20.45 27.38
C ALA A 149 6.98 -19.02 27.07
N ALA A 150 6.07 -18.84 26.09
CA ALA A 150 5.50 -17.55 25.76
C ALA A 150 4.66 -16.96 26.92
N LEU A 151 3.86 -17.78 27.58
CA LEU A 151 3.07 -17.35 28.76
C LEU A 151 3.98 -16.97 29.94
N ALA A 152 5.07 -17.70 30.17
CA ALA A 152 6.04 -17.38 31.19
C ALA A 152 6.76 -16.03 30.91
N ALA A 153 7.07 -15.75 29.65
CA ALA A 153 7.66 -14.46 29.24
C ALA A 153 6.72 -13.26 29.46
N LEU A 154 5.41 -13.44 29.25
CA LEU A 154 4.41 -12.40 29.51
C LEU A 154 4.14 -12.17 31.00
N GLY A 155 4.42 -13.16 31.86
CA GLY A 155 4.24 -13.08 33.33
C GLY A 155 5.44 -12.50 34.07
N GLY A 156 6.57 -12.25 33.40
CA GLY A 156 7.84 -11.82 34.00
C GLY A 156 8.06 -10.30 34.14
N GLU A 157 7.17 -9.47 33.65
CA GLU A 157 7.22 -8.01 33.82
C GLU A 157 6.27 -7.57 34.94
N ARG A 158 6.78 -7.52 36.16
CA ARG A 158 6.25 -6.73 37.29
C ARG A 158 7.35 -5.85 37.81
#